data_5f1f6e08681ac27f4dc68566d72b3f6b
#
_entry.id   5f1f6e08681ac27f4dc68566d72b3f6b
#
_cell.length_a   1.000
_cell.length_b   1.000
_cell.length_c   1.000
_cell.angle_alpha   90.00
_cell.angle_beta   90.00
_cell.angle_gamma   90.00
#
_symmetry.space_group_name_H-M   'P 1'
#
loop_
_entity.id
_entity.type
_entity.pdbx_description
1 polymer ?
#
loop_
_entity_poly.entity_id
_entity_poly.type
_entity_poly.pdbx_seq_one_letter_code
_entity_poly.pdbx_strand_id
1 'polypeptide(L)'
;MQGYGAAMRRGFREAKGDLIMVAEPDGTFRGHDAVKMLAYSDDFEVVYGTRTVKELIWKGANMGLFLKWGNYWVAKLMEFLFNSTSLTDVGCTLRCVRREALLDLQPHFTIDGSFFGPQMMVLSILMKMKMIQIPVNYTKRIGHSSVTGNKWVAFRLGLRMIRMILGYRLRSWLAPHRFPRATRE
;
A
#
# COMPACT_ATOMS: atom_id res chain seq x y z
N MET A 1 15.78 12.61 -9.80
CA MET A 1 15.19 11.38 -10.40
C MET A 1 13.82 11.20 -9.77
N GLN A 2 12.76 11.23 -10.54
CA GLN A 2 11.40 11.06 -10.03
C GLN A 2 11.11 9.56 -9.95
N GLY A 3 10.79 9.06 -8.75
CA GLY A 3 10.45 7.65 -8.52
C GLY A 3 8.94 7.45 -8.39
N TYR A 4 8.51 6.18 -8.23
CA TYR A 4 7.11 5.80 -8.05
C TYR A 4 6.42 6.62 -6.94
N GLY A 5 7.04 6.73 -5.76
CA GLY A 5 6.50 7.50 -4.64
C GLY A 5 6.39 9.00 -4.91
N ALA A 6 7.36 9.58 -5.64
CA ALA A 6 7.29 10.98 -6.05
C ALA A 6 6.09 11.25 -6.98
N ALA A 7 5.84 10.34 -7.94
CA ALA A 7 4.66 10.41 -8.82
C ALA A 7 3.36 10.29 -8.02
N MET A 8 3.31 9.36 -7.06
CA MET A 8 2.18 9.18 -6.16
C MET A 8 1.88 10.45 -5.34
N ARG A 9 2.90 11.02 -4.72
CA ARG A 9 2.79 12.25 -3.92
C ARG A 9 2.28 13.42 -4.76
N ARG A 10 2.74 13.53 -6.01
CA ARG A 10 2.22 14.54 -6.95
C ARG A 10 0.76 14.27 -7.30
N GLY A 11 0.42 13.06 -7.70
CA GLY A 11 -0.95 12.67 -8.03
C GLY A 11 -1.92 12.94 -6.87
N PHE A 12 -1.52 12.64 -5.65
CA PHE A 12 -2.31 12.92 -4.46
C PHE A 12 -2.53 14.42 -4.20
N ARG A 13 -1.55 15.27 -4.48
CA ARG A 13 -1.73 16.74 -4.36
C ARG A 13 -2.68 17.31 -5.40
N GLU A 14 -2.65 16.75 -6.61
CA GLU A 14 -3.47 17.22 -7.73
C GLU A 14 -4.91 16.64 -7.71
N ALA A 15 -5.12 15.53 -6.99
CA ALA A 15 -6.42 14.88 -6.92
C ALA A 15 -7.46 15.75 -6.21
N LYS A 16 -8.67 15.88 -6.80
CA LYS A 16 -9.75 16.76 -6.30
C LYS A 16 -11.01 16.02 -5.83
N GLY A 17 -11.15 14.72 -6.11
CA GLY A 17 -12.30 13.91 -5.72
C GLY A 17 -12.35 13.63 -4.21
N ASP A 18 -13.49 13.23 -3.69
CA ASP A 18 -13.67 12.85 -2.28
C ASP A 18 -13.07 11.46 -1.97
N LEU A 19 -13.04 10.61 -3.00
CA LEU A 19 -12.37 9.33 -2.98
C LEU A 19 -11.26 9.35 -4.03
N ILE A 20 -10.04 9.02 -3.60
CA ILE A 20 -8.88 8.98 -4.47
C ILE A 20 -8.45 7.52 -4.65
N MET A 21 -8.54 7.03 -5.89
CA MET A 21 -8.13 5.67 -6.22
C MET A 21 -6.81 5.68 -6.97
N VAL A 22 -5.92 4.77 -6.57
CA VAL A 22 -4.64 4.54 -7.26
C VAL A 22 -4.72 3.21 -7.98
N ALA A 23 -4.46 3.24 -9.28
CA ALA A 23 -4.29 2.06 -10.11
C ALA A 23 -3.12 2.27 -11.07
N GLU A 24 -2.34 1.22 -11.34
CA GLU A 24 -1.30 1.27 -12.38
C GLU A 24 -1.91 1.03 -13.76
N PRO A 25 -1.52 1.82 -14.79
CA PRO A 25 -2.06 1.70 -16.15
C PRO A 25 -1.36 0.59 -16.96
N ASP A 26 -1.02 -0.50 -16.32
CA ASP A 26 -0.24 -1.62 -16.88
C ASP A 26 -1.07 -2.90 -17.11
N GLY A 27 -2.38 -2.78 -16.96
CA GLY A 27 -3.33 -3.87 -17.16
C GLY A 27 -3.37 -4.91 -16.03
N THR A 28 -2.62 -4.75 -14.94
CA THR A 28 -2.60 -5.72 -13.83
C THR A 28 -3.88 -5.73 -13.02
N PHE A 29 -4.63 -4.63 -12.99
CA PHE A 29 -5.90 -4.51 -12.28
C PHE A 29 -7.06 -4.33 -13.25
N ARG A 30 -8.22 -4.87 -12.89
CA ARG A 30 -9.45 -4.74 -13.67
C ARG A 30 -10.30 -3.60 -13.15
N GLY A 31 -10.97 -2.88 -14.05
CA GLY A 31 -11.91 -1.81 -13.66
C GLY A 31 -13.01 -2.26 -12.70
N HIS A 32 -13.43 -3.54 -12.79
CA HIS A 32 -14.37 -4.14 -11.83
C HIS A 32 -13.90 -4.11 -10.38
N ASP A 33 -12.59 -4.17 -10.12
CA ASP A 33 -12.07 -4.07 -8.76
C ASP A 33 -12.23 -2.67 -8.15
N ALA A 34 -12.38 -1.65 -8.99
CA ALA A 34 -12.73 -0.30 -8.51
C ALA A 34 -14.09 -0.29 -7.81
N VAL A 35 -15.08 -1.03 -8.33
CA VAL A 35 -16.41 -1.15 -7.70
C VAL A 35 -16.31 -1.79 -6.32
N LYS A 36 -15.46 -2.83 -6.16
CA LYS A 36 -15.20 -3.43 -4.84
C LYS A 36 -14.59 -2.40 -3.88
N MET A 37 -13.59 -1.64 -4.34
CA MET A 37 -12.96 -0.60 -3.51
C MET A 37 -13.97 0.45 -3.06
N LEU A 38 -14.86 0.89 -3.95
CA LEU A 38 -15.91 1.85 -3.65
C LEU A 38 -16.88 1.31 -2.60
N ALA A 39 -17.36 0.07 -2.74
CA ALA A 39 -18.28 -0.54 -1.79
C ALA A 39 -17.73 -0.57 -0.34
N TYR A 40 -16.41 -0.75 -0.18
CA TYR A 40 -15.78 -0.72 1.14
C TYR A 40 -15.41 0.69 1.61
N SER A 41 -15.38 1.67 0.71
CA SER A 41 -15.04 3.05 1.08
C SER A 41 -16.12 3.76 1.90
N ASP A 42 -17.33 3.22 1.97
CA ASP A 42 -18.39 3.75 2.83
C ASP A 42 -18.09 3.49 4.32
N ASP A 43 -17.45 2.37 4.63
CA ASP A 43 -17.13 1.96 5.99
C ASP A 43 -15.70 2.26 6.42
N PHE A 44 -14.77 2.37 5.45
CA PHE A 44 -13.34 2.47 5.68
C PHE A 44 -12.75 3.73 5.05
N GLU A 45 -11.79 4.33 5.74
CA GLU A 45 -11.08 5.52 5.27
C GLU A 45 -10.02 5.17 4.23
N VAL A 46 -9.43 3.97 4.35
CA VAL A 46 -8.42 3.46 3.42
C VAL A 46 -8.71 2.00 3.09
N VAL A 47 -8.88 1.72 1.81
CA VAL A 47 -9.08 0.36 1.30
C VAL A 47 -7.85 -0.04 0.48
N TYR A 48 -7.16 -1.09 0.90
CA TYR A 48 -6.00 -1.65 0.20
C TYR A 48 -6.40 -2.92 -0.55
N GLY A 49 -5.86 -3.14 -1.74
CA GLY A 49 -5.96 -4.42 -2.42
C GLY A 49 -5.00 -5.47 -1.86
N THR A 50 -5.36 -6.75 -2.02
CA THR A 50 -4.43 -7.87 -1.82
C THR A 50 -4.51 -8.85 -2.98
N ARG A 51 -3.35 -9.39 -3.38
CA ARG A 51 -3.19 -10.36 -4.46
C ARG A 51 -2.84 -11.76 -3.93
N THR A 52 -3.28 -12.08 -2.72
CA THR A 52 -2.94 -13.36 -2.08
C THR A 52 -3.94 -14.48 -2.35
N VAL A 53 -5.16 -14.13 -2.78
CA VAL A 53 -6.22 -15.09 -3.11
C VAL A 53 -5.94 -15.74 -4.47
N LYS A 54 -5.70 -17.05 -4.46
CA LYS A 54 -5.24 -17.83 -5.62
C LYS A 54 -6.21 -17.75 -6.79
N GLU A 55 -7.49 -17.76 -6.51
CA GLU A 55 -8.60 -17.77 -7.48
C GLU A 55 -8.70 -16.47 -8.27
N LEU A 56 -8.15 -15.38 -7.72
CA LEU A 56 -8.13 -14.06 -8.35
C LEU A 56 -6.81 -13.73 -9.06
N ILE A 57 -5.84 -14.65 -9.02
CA ILE A 57 -4.58 -14.54 -9.76
C ILE A 57 -4.74 -15.22 -11.12
N TRP A 58 -4.79 -14.44 -12.18
CA TRP A 58 -5.02 -14.94 -13.52
C TRP A 58 -3.78 -15.58 -14.13
N LYS A 59 -3.98 -16.51 -15.09
CA LYS A 59 -2.88 -17.14 -15.82
C LYS A 59 -1.99 -16.08 -16.47
N GLY A 60 -0.67 -16.21 -16.27
CA GLY A 60 0.33 -15.27 -16.79
C GLY A 60 0.57 -14.03 -15.94
N ALA A 61 -0.11 -13.85 -14.81
CA ALA A 61 0.24 -12.80 -13.83
C ALA A 61 1.63 -13.06 -13.24
N ASN A 62 2.47 -12.01 -13.18
CA ASN A 62 3.84 -12.07 -12.66
C ASN A 62 3.88 -12.04 -11.11
N MET A 63 3.20 -13.00 -10.48
CA MET A 63 3.23 -13.19 -9.05
C MET A 63 4.08 -14.43 -8.71
N GLY A 64 5.40 -14.33 -8.90
CA GLY A 64 6.32 -15.40 -8.50
C GLY A 64 6.19 -15.71 -7.00
N LEU A 65 6.36 -16.99 -6.62
CA LEU A 65 6.25 -17.46 -5.23
C LEU A 65 7.11 -16.62 -4.28
N PHE A 66 8.33 -16.25 -4.68
CA PHE A 66 9.23 -15.42 -3.88
C PHE A 66 8.64 -14.05 -3.54
N LEU A 67 8.02 -13.37 -4.52
CA LEU A 67 7.40 -12.06 -4.30
C LEU A 67 6.13 -12.16 -3.47
N LYS A 68 5.31 -13.20 -3.72
CA LYS A 68 4.10 -13.46 -2.95
C LYS A 68 4.42 -13.66 -1.48
N TRP A 69 5.35 -14.58 -1.18
CA TRP A 69 5.75 -14.87 0.19
C TRP A 69 6.50 -13.71 0.85
N GLY A 70 7.36 -13.01 0.10
CA GLY A 70 8.05 -11.82 0.62
C GLY A 70 7.07 -10.73 1.05
N ASN A 71 6.10 -10.38 0.22
CA ASN A 71 5.06 -9.40 0.56
C ASN A 71 4.19 -9.86 1.74
N TYR A 72 3.85 -11.15 1.79
CA TYR A 72 3.06 -11.73 2.86
C TYR A 72 3.79 -11.64 4.21
N TRP A 73 5.05 -12.05 4.28
CA TRP A 73 5.81 -12.02 5.54
C TRP A 73 6.08 -10.58 6.02
N VAL A 74 6.33 -9.65 5.12
CA VAL A 74 6.45 -8.23 5.48
C VAL A 74 5.11 -7.68 5.99
N ALA A 75 3.98 -8.10 5.41
CA ALA A 75 2.65 -7.75 5.88
C ALA A 75 2.40 -8.30 7.30
N LYS A 76 2.75 -9.57 7.56
CA LYS A 76 2.60 -10.18 8.88
C LYS A 76 3.53 -9.57 9.93
N LEU A 77 4.74 -9.19 9.55
CA LEU A 77 5.63 -8.43 10.43
C LEU A 77 4.99 -7.08 10.83
N MET A 78 4.41 -6.37 9.88
CA MET A 78 3.72 -5.10 10.15
C MET A 78 2.52 -5.31 11.07
N GLU A 79 1.67 -6.30 10.78
CA GLU A 79 0.53 -6.68 11.61
C GLU A 79 0.96 -6.99 13.06
N PHE A 80 1.99 -7.82 13.24
CA PHE A 80 2.52 -8.18 14.55
C PHE A 80 3.10 -6.98 15.31
N LEU A 81 3.95 -6.19 14.66
CA LEU A 81 4.63 -5.05 15.30
C LEU A 81 3.66 -3.95 15.76
N PHE A 82 2.60 -3.71 15.02
CA PHE A 82 1.67 -2.61 15.30
C PHE A 82 0.31 -3.06 15.84
N ASN A 83 0.10 -4.37 16.01
CA ASN A 83 -1.19 -4.95 16.41
C ASN A 83 -2.34 -4.38 15.55
N SER A 84 -2.15 -4.42 14.24
CA SER A 84 -3.10 -3.87 13.28
C SER A 84 -4.13 -4.89 12.81
N THR A 85 -5.06 -4.46 11.95
CA THR A 85 -5.95 -5.37 11.21
C THR A 85 -5.14 -6.36 10.36
N SER A 86 -5.78 -7.46 9.94
CA SER A 86 -5.13 -8.51 9.14
C SER A 86 -4.59 -7.96 7.82
N LEU A 87 -3.31 -8.20 7.58
CA LEU A 87 -2.58 -7.79 6.38
C LEU A 87 -1.97 -9.01 5.69
N THR A 88 -2.03 -9.04 4.36
CA THR A 88 -1.54 -10.17 3.57
C THR A 88 -0.65 -9.76 2.38
N ASP A 89 -0.67 -8.51 1.95
CA ASP A 89 0.09 -8.02 0.80
C ASP A 89 0.47 -6.55 0.95
N VAL A 90 1.74 -6.25 1.22
CA VAL A 90 2.24 -4.86 1.28
C VAL A 90 2.57 -4.28 -0.10
N GLY A 91 2.66 -5.13 -1.11
CA GLY A 91 3.11 -4.75 -2.46
C GLY A 91 1.98 -4.44 -3.44
N CYS A 92 0.71 -4.56 -3.05
CA CYS A 92 -0.39 -4.21 -3.92
C CYS A 92 -0.49 -2.70 -4.09
N THR A 93 -0.55 -2.24 -5.34
CA THR A 93 -0.62 -0.81 -5.67
C THR A 93 -2.05 -0.29 -5.75
N LEU A 94 -3.04 -1.16 -6.01
CA LEU A 94 -4.45 -0.78 -6.03
C LEU A 94 -4.93 -0.41 -4.62
N ARG A 95 -5.39 0.81 -4.46
CA ARG A 95 -5.89 1.34 -3.19
C ARG A 95 -6.88 2.47 -3.40
N CYS A 96 -7.80 2.62 -2.46
CA CYS A 96 -8.72 3.73 -2.39
C CYS A 96 -8.57 4.43 -1.04
N VAL A 97 -8.56 5.75 -1.03
CA VAL A 97 -8.42 6.55 0.19
C VAL A 97 -9.40 7.72 0.16
N ARG A 98 -10.08 7.98 1.27
CA ARG A 98 -10.90 9.17 1.44
C ARG A 98 -10.00 10.41 1.45
N ARG A 99 -10.45 11.50 0.83
CA ARG A 99 -9.71 12.76 0.78
C ARG A 99 -9.20 13.20 2.14
N GLU A 100 -10.05 13.13 3.12
CA GLU A 100 -9.73 13.55 4.48
C GLU A 100 -8.57 12.75 5.08
N ALA A 101 -8.64 11.41 4.97
CA ALA A 101 -7.56 10.54 5.41
C ALA A 101 -6.26 10.80 4.62
N LEU A 102 -6.39 11.11 3.33
CA LEU A 102 -5.24 11.47 2.51
C LEU A 102 -4.59 12.77 2.95
N LEU A 103 -5.36 13.79 3.31
CA LEU A 103 -4.84 15.06 3.81
C LEU A 103 -4.05 14.87 5.11
N ASP A 104 -4.50 13.98 6.00
CA ASP A 104 -3.77 13.63 7.21
C ASP A 104 -2.45 12.89 6.90
N LEU A 105 -2.45 12.00 5.90
CA LEU A 105 -1.28 11.21 5.51
C LEU A 105 -0.20 12.00 4.77
N GLN A 106 -0.60 12.93 3.90
CA GLN A 106 0.30 13.63 2.97
C GLN A 106 1.52 14.30 3.62
N PRO A 107 1.40 15.01 4.78
CA PRO A 107 2.54 15.65 5.44
C PRO A 107 3.62 14.66 5.90
N HIS A 108 3.26 13.38 6.06
CA HIS A 108 4.14 12.34 6.55
C HIS A 108 4.80 11.49 5.47
N PHE A 109 4.48 11.71 4.20
CA PHE A 109 5.09 11.00 3.09
C PHE A 109 6.52 11.50 2.85
N THR A 110 7.48 10.61 3.00
CA THR A 110 8.91 10.90 2.84
C THR A 110 9.60 10.05 1.78
N ILE A 111 8.91 9.01 1.26
CA ILE A 111 9.50 8.04 0.36
C ILE A 111 9.12 8.36 -1.09
N ASP A 112 10.12 8.55 -1.95
CA ASP A 112 9.94 8.77 -3.37
C ASP A 112 10.08 7.49 -4.23
N GLY A 113 10.53 6.40 -3.62
CA GLY A 113 10.82 5.12 -4.29
C GLY A 113 9.67 4.10 -4.26
N SER A 114 10.00 2.86 -4.67
CA SER A 114 9.05 1.76 -4.87
C SER A 114 8.36 1.26 -3.58
N PHE A 115 8.89 1.58 -2.40
CA PHE A 115 8.28 1.18 -1.11
C PHE A 115 7.42 2.28 -0.46
N PHE A 116 6.97 3.25 -1.26
CA PHE A 116 5.97 4.24 -0.86
C PHE A 116 4.66 3.59 -0.38
N GLY A 117 4.20 2.54 -1.08
CA GLY A 117 2.99 1.83 -0.71
C GLY A 117 3.01 1.26 0.72
N PRO A 118 4.03 0.50 1.10
CA PRO A 118 4.27 0.09 2.49
C PRO A 118 4.37 1.26 3.48
N GLN A 119 4.98 2.40 3.12
CA GLN A 119 4.99 3.59 3.98
C GLN A 119 3.58 4.10 4.25
N MET A 120 2.76 4.27 3.21
CA MET A 120 1.37 4.72 3.37
C MET A 120 0.60 3.78 4.31
N MET A 121 0.80 2.46 4.19
CA MET A 121 0.14 1.45 5.03
C MET A 121 0.57 1.58 6.52
N VAL A 122 1.88 1.71 6.80
CA VAL A 122 2.38 1.94 8.17
C VAL A 122 1.82 3.23 8.76
N LEU A 123 1.78 4.31 7.99
CA LEU A 123 1.23 5.59 8.44
C LEU A 123 -0.26 5.48 8.76
N SER A 124 -1.04 4.80 7.91
CA SER A 124 -2.47 4.54 8.17
C SER A 124 -2.68 3.80 9.50
N ILE A 125 -1.82 2.82 9.80
CA ILE A 125 -1.87 2.09 11.08
C ILE A 125 -1.52 3.01 12.26
N LEU A 126 -0.41 3.76 12.15
CA LEU A 126 0.06 4.66 13.22
C LEU A 126 -0.95 5.76 13.55
N MET A 127 -1.64 6.26 12.54
CA MET A 127 -2.71 7.25 12.67
C MET A 127 -4.07 6.63 13.05
N LYS A 128 -4.11 5.31 13.32
CA LYS A 128 -5.33 4.57 13.70
C LYS A 128 -6.49 4.79 12.72
N MET A 129 -6.18 4.86 11.42
CA MET A 129 -7.21 4.99 10.40
C MET A 129 -8.03 3.71 10.29
N LYS A 130 -9.31 3.84 10.03
CA LYS A 130 -10.19 2.73 9.76
C LYS A 130 -9.86 2.16 8.37
N MET A 131 -9.10 1.07 8.34
CA MET A 131 -8.56 0.50 7.11
C MET A 131 -8.87 -0.98 6.97
N ILE A 132 -8.96 -1.44 5.73
CA ILE A 132 -9.16 -2.84 5.38
C ILE A 132 -8.31 -3.23 4.18
N GLN A 133 -7.99 -4.51 4.06
CA GLN A 133 -7.37 -5.09 2.88
C GLN A 133 -8.34 -6.09 2.22
N ILE A 134 -8.67 -5.88 0.94
CA ILE A 134 -9.65 -6.69 0.22
C ILE A 134 -9.02 -7.42 -0.98
N PRO A 135 -9.50 -8.63 -1.34
CA PRO A 135 -8.96 -9.36 -2.47
C PRO A 135 -9.35 -8.72 -3.80
N VAL A 136 -8.35 -8.56 -4.67
CA VAL A 136 -8.51 -7.98 -6.01
C VAL A 136 -7.99 -8.92 -7.09
N ASN A 137 -8.51 -8.81 -8.31
CA ASN A 137 -8.00 -9.53 -9.45
C ASN A 137 -6.60 -9.04 -9.80
N TYR A 138 -5.74 -9.97 -10.18
CA TYR A 138 -4.40 -9.66 -10.65
C TYR A 138 -4.14 -10.36 -11.97
N THR A 139 -3.99 -9.59 -13.03
CA THR A 139 -3.81 -10.08 -14.39
C THR A 139 -2.38 -9.90 -14.87
N LYS A 140 -2.10 -10.41 -16.08
CA LYS A 140 -0.79 -10.28 -16.70
C LYS A 140 -0.48 -8.81 -16.96
N ARG A 141 0.69 -8.36 -16.51
CA ARG A 141 1.22 -7.01 -16.79
C ARG A 141 1.53 -6.83 -18.27
N ILE A 142 1.18 -5.68 -18.80
CA ILE A 142 1.65 -5.19 -20.10
C ILE A 142 2.92 -4.39 -19.84
N GLY A 143 4.03 -4.76 -20.47
CA GLY A 143 5.34 -4.12 -20.27
C GLY A 143 6.23 -4.81 -19.22
N HIS A 144 7.34 -4.18 -18.89
CA HIS A 144 8.37 -4.70 -18.00
C HIS A 144 8.32 -4.05 -16.62
N SER A 145 8.49 -4.87 -15.57
CA SER A 145 8.59 -4.37 -14.20
C SER A 145 10.03 -4.04 -13.85
N SER A 146 10.26 -2.87 -13.32
CA SER A 146 11.59 -2.44 -12.81
C SER A 146 12.02 -3.17 -11.54
N VAL A 147 11.08 -3.78 -10.80
CA VAL A 147 11.35 -4.41 -9.50
C VAL A 147 11.32 -5.93 -9.57
N THR A 148 10.36 -6.50 -10.28
CA THR A 148 10.09 -7.96 -10.24
C THR A 148 10.98 -8.78 -11.16
N GLY A 149 11.75 -8.15 -12.04
CA GLY A 149 12.65 -8.82 -13.00
C GLY A 149 13.95 -9.37 -12.38
N ASN A 150 14.33 -8.93 -11.17
CA ASN A 150 15.57 -9.35 -10.53
C ASN A 150 15.35 -9.67 -9.05
N LYS A 151 15.61 -10.92 -8.65
CA LYS A 151 15.44 -11.41 -7.27
C LYS A 151 16.27 -10.63 -6.25
N TRP A 152 17.50 -10.21 -6.60
CA TRP A 152 18.36 -9.41 -5.73
C TRP A 152 17.80 -8.00 -5.48
N VAL A 153 17.24 -7.38 -6.52
CA VAL A 153 16.57 -6.08 -6.39
C VAL A 153 15.36 -6.20 -5.47
N ALA A 154 14.55 -7.24 -5.66
CA ALA A 154 13.39 -7.52 -4.83
C ALA A 154 13.78 -7.80 -3.36
N PHE A 155 14.84 -8.60 -3.13
CA PHE A 155 15.34 -8.88 -1.78
C PHE A 155 15.84 -7.61 -1.07
N ARG A 156 16.68 -6.81 -1.75
CA ARG A 156 17.15 -5.51 -1.19
C ARG A 156 15.99 -4.56 -0.89
N LEU A 157 14.96 -4.57 -1.74
CA LEU A 157 13.75 -3.78 -1.49
C LEU A 157 13.02 -4.27 -0.23
N GLY A 158 12.88 -5.59 -0.05
CA GLY A 158 12.31 -6.19 1.16
C GLY A 158 13.05 -5.76 2.43
N LEU A 159 14.39 -5.80 2.42
CA LEU A 159 15.19 -5.32 3.55
C LEU A 159 14.99 -3.83 3.86
N ARG A 160 14.87 -2.99 2.82
CA ARG A 160 14.54 -1.55 3.00
C ARG A 160 13.16 -1.35 3.60
N MET A 161 12.17 -2.14 3.18
CA MET A 161 10.82 -2.11 3.77
C MET A 161 10.87 -2.49 5.26
N ILE A 162 11.53 -3.60 5.61
CA ILE A 162 11.68 -4.06 7.00
C ILE A 162 12.36 -2.96 7.84
N ARG A 163 13.48 -2.41 7.37
CA ARG A 163 14.18 -1.31 8.08
C ARG A 163 13.28 -0.10 8.28
N MET A 164 12.49 0.27 7.28
CA MET A 164 11.53 1.36 7.39
C MET A 164 10.46 1.05 8.44
N ILE A 165 9.86 -0.14 8.42
CA ILE A 165 8.82 -0.58 9.35
C ILE A 165 9.33 -0.54 10.80
N LEU A 166 10.51 -1.11 11.04
CA LEU A 166 11.17 -1.09 12.36
C LEU A 166 11.48 0.35 12.80
N GLY A 167 11.94 1.20 11.88
CA GLY A 167 12.18 2.60 12.16
C GLY A 167 10.91 3.37 12.57
N TYR A 168 9.78 3.10 11.92
CA TYR A 168 8.49 3.67 12.32
C TYR A 168 8.02 3.13 13.67
N ARG A 169 8.24 1.83 13.93
CA ARG A 169 7.91 1.25 15.25
C ARG A 169 8.69 1.91 16.37
N LEU A 170 9.99 2.02 16.21
CA LEU A 170 10.84 2.68 17.19
C LEU A 170 10.42 4.14 17.42
N ARG A 171 10.18 4.88 16.35
CA ARG A 171 9.71 6.27 16.45
C ARG A 171 8.36 6.40 17.14
N SER A 172 7.44 5.44 16.94
CA SER A 172 6.13 5.45 17.61
C SER A 172 6.22 5.25 19.12
N TRP A 173 7.26 4.57 19.61
CA TRP A 173 7.53 4.45 21.04
C TRP A 173 8.20 5.70 21.62
N LEU A 174 9.21 6.24 20.91
CA LEU A 174 9.99 7.37 21.40
C LEU A 174 9.26 8.73 21.27
N ALA A 175 8.35 8.85 20.31
CA ALA A 175 7.63 10.09 20.02
C ALA A 175 6.20 9.80 19.56
N PRO A 176 5.29 9.34 20.42
CA PRO A 176 3.93 8.95 20.05
C PRO A 176 3.12 10.12 19.47
N HIS A 177 3.42 11.37 19.85
CA HIS A 177 2.73 12.56 19.34
C HIS A 177 3.10 12.92 17.89
N ARG A 178 4.05 12.24 17.28
CA ARG A 178 4.55 12.57 15.94
C ARG A 178 3.61 12.18 14.81
N PHE A 179 2.59 11.39 15.10
CA PHE A 179 1.56 10.93 14.16
C PHE A 179 0.17 11.31 14.68
N PRO A 180 -0.08 12.61 14.91
CA PRO A 180 -1.39 13.06 15.35
C PRO A 180 -2.37 12.85 14.19
N ARG A 181 -3.55 12.38 14.51
CA ARG A 181 -4.70 12.49 13.63
C ARG A 181 -5.43 13.78 13.98
N ALA A 182 -5.90 14.51 12.98
CA ALA A 182 -6.85 15.58 13.22
C ALA A 182 -8.06 15.01 13.95
N THR A 183 -8.32 15.45 15.17
CA THR A 183 -9.56 15.12 15.88
C THR A 183 -10.70 15.73 15.08
N ARG A 184 -11.49 14.88 14.43
CA ARG A 184 -12.73 15.26 13.75
C ARG A 184 -13.85 14.83 14.65
N GLU A 185 -14.52 15.80 15.24
CA GLU A 185 -15.82 15.65 15.89
C GLU A 185 -16.90 15.37 14.84
#